data_6a3af345bf34fed572904b74f88ea570
#
_entry.id   6a3af345bf34fed572904b74f88ea570
#
_cell.length_a   1.000
_cell.length_b   1.000
_cell.length_c   1.000
_cell.angle_alpha   90.00
_cell.angle_beta   90.00
_cell.angle_gamma   90.00
#
_symmetry.space_group_name_H-M   'P 1'
#
loop_
_entity.id
_entity.type
_entity.pdbx_description
1 polymer ?
#
loop_
_entity_poly.entity_id
_entity_poly.type
_entity_poly.pdbx_seq_one_letter_code
_entity_poly.pdbx_strand_id
1 'polypeptide(L)'
;MAFSDLQLKAASESAVMAAHANIAKLALFAHTFTELDGRPGESIAVPVYDLSSSGEFSAGTNDYGTGANEVGGMTIQLDKHYVKSIAITDKELAFTGINWVKDSAYALADRITRDVNKYAIGLFNGTNVTLSATLDVSSKTAVANLYKIATDNDIPVDRAIVILGPTDFAKVLAMVDYNMIGSGDYIKTGVIENLFGFKAIVCSTFLQSGVKGVIALDSALGVCSKYLAPMTPDAYPEAWSATDENGFTIGFRRFMNLNTGADLFACDALFGCKLLQKDRCVLLK
;
A
#
# COMPACT_ATOMS: atom_id res chain seq x y z
N MET A 1 10.50 14.25 31.41
CA MET A 1 11.85 14.24 30.79
C MET A 1 11.67 14.28 29.29
N ALA A 2 12.23 15.28 28.62
CA ALA A 2 12.27 15.28 27.16
C ALA A 2 13.16 14.13 26.67
N PHE A 3 12.80 13.51 25.57
CA PHE A 3 13.69 12.53 24.93
C PHE A 3 14.97 13.22 24.47
N SER A 4 16.08 12.50 24.57
CA SER A 4 17.27 12.97 23.87
C SER A 4 17.05 12.86 22.37
N ASP A 5 17.65 13.74 21.57
CA ASP A 5 17.59 13.69 20.11
C ASP A 5 17.98 12.32 19.56
N LEU A 6 18.88 11.61 20.27
CA LEU A 6 19.29 10.25 19.94
C LEU A 6 18.14 9.23 20.08
N GLN A 7 17.30 9.37 21.10
CA GLN A 7 16.15 8.47 21.31
C GLN A 7 15.05 8.70 20.27
N LEU A 8 14.79 9.96 19.91
CA LEU A 8 13.86 10.31 18.86
C LEU A 8 14.33 9.79 17.50
N LYS A 9 15.62 9.96 17.20
CA LYS A 9 16.22 9.43 15.98
C LYS A 9 16.11 7.90 15.91
N ALA A 10 16.46 7.18 16.98
CA ALA A 10 16.36 5.74 17.03
C ALA A 10 14.90 5.23 16.92
N ALA A 11 13.94 5.98 17.48
CA ALA A 11 12.52 5.67 17.34
C ALA A 11 12.02 5.88 15.91
N SER A 12 12.42 6.98 15.26
CA SER A 12 12.05 7.24 13.87
C SER A 12 12.66 6.20 12.91
N GLU A 13 13.93 5.85 13.08
CA GLU A 13 14.57 4.80 12.27
C GLU A 13 13.88 3.44 12.42
N SER A 14 13.52 3.04 13.63
CA SER A 14 12.82 1.77 13.85
C SER A 14 11.41 1.78 13.29
N ALA A 15 10.72 2.91 13.35
CA ALA A 15 9.40 3.08 12.76
C ALA A 15 9.44 3.05 11.22
N VAL A 16 10.44 3.68 10.61
CA VAL A 16 10.66 3.61 9.17
C VAL A 16 10.93 2.18 8.73
N MET A 17 11.74 1.41 9.47
CA MET A 17 11.97 -0.01 9.17
C MET A 17 10.68 -0.83 9.20
N ALA A 18 9.82 -0.61 10.20
CA ALA A 18 8.53 -1.30 10.28
C ALA A 18 7.58 -0.89 9.14
N ALA A 19 7.52 0.40 8.84
CA ALA A 19 6.74 0.94 7.75
C ALA A 19 7.20 0.37 6.41
N HIS A 20 8.51 0.38 6.15
CA HIS A 20 9.09 -0.12 4.92
C HIS A 20 8.70 -1.57 4.64
N ALA A 21 8.79 -2.46 5.64
CA ALA A 21 8.43 -3.87 5.47
C ALA A 21 6.98 -4.09 5.02
N ASN A 22 6.07 -3.23 5.44
CA ASN A 22 4.66 -3.31 5.06
C ASN A 22 4.36 -2.53 3.77
N ILE A 23 4.88 -1.32 3.65
CA ILE A 23 4.64 -0.43 2.51
C ILE A 23 5.36 -0.90 1.25
N ALA A 24 6.51 -1.55 1.35
CA ALA A 24 7.19 -2.13 0.18
C ALA A 24 6.28 -3.09 -0.62
N LYS A 25 5.44 -3.87 0.07
CA LYS A 25 4.46 -4.73 -0.60
C LYS A 25 3.34 -3.93 -1.26
N LEU A 26 2.91 -2.83 -0.64
CA LEU A 26 1.91 -1.92 -1.20
C LEU A 26 2.48 -1.19 -2.43
N ALA A 27 3.72 -0.73 -2.35
CA ALA A 27 4.40 -0.01 -3.42
C ALA A 27 4.57 -0.83 -4.71
N LEU A 28 4.49 -2.15 -4.64
CA LEU A 28 4.50 -2.98 -5.84
C LEU A 28 3.30 -2.69 -6.76
N PHE A 29 2.11 -2.51 -6.20
CA PHE A 29 0.86 -2.34 -6.96
C PHE A 29 0.18 -0.98 -6.75
N ALA A 30 0.80 -0.09 -5.99
CA ALA A 30 0.30 1.24 -5.72
C ALA A 30 1.31 2.30 -6.14
N HIS A 31 0.84 3.34 -6.79
CA HIS A 31 1.63 4.55 -7.02
C HIS A 31 1.44 5.49 -5.84
N THR A 32 2.54 5.84 -5.18
CA THR A 32 2.52 6.74 -4.03
C THR A 32 2.78 8.17 -4.49
N PHE A 33 1.85 9.07 -4.16
CA PHE A 33 1.97 10.49 -4.42
C PHE A 33 2.55 11.18 -3.19
N THR A 34 3.78 11.66 -3.30
CA THR A 34 4.56 12.24 -2.18
C THR A 34 4.36 13.72 -1.99
N GLU A 35 4.01 14.45 -3.03
CA GLU A 35 3.87 15.90 -2.98
C GLU A 35 2.42 16.32 -2.75
N LEU A 36 2.13 16.60 -1.51
CA LEU A 36 0.87 17.18 -1.09
C LEU A 36 1.12 18.41 -0.25
N ASP A 37 1.10 19.55 -0.91
CA ASP A 37 0.93 20.84 -0.24
C ASP A 37 -0.50 21.07 0.26
N GLY A 38 -1.38 20.07 0.10
CA GLY A 38 -2.77 20.13 0.49
C GLY A 38 -3.01 20.12 2.00
N ARG A 39 -4.12 20.70 2.45
CA ARG A 39 -4.60 20.64 3.84
C ARG A 39 -5.37 19.35 4.09
N PRO A 40 -5.57 18.89 5.34
CA PRO A 40 -6.46 17.77 5.66
C PRO A 40 -7.84 17.98 5.01
N GLY A 41 -8.36 16.94 4.35
CA GLY A 41 -9.60 17.01 3.58
C GLY A 41 -9.43 17.49 2.14
N GLU A 42 -8.24 17.88 1.72
CA GLU A 42 -7.96 18.19 0.32
C GLU A 42 -7.82 16.93 -0.54
N SER A 43 -8.06 17.12 -1.82
CA SER A 43 -7.99 16.08 -2.83
C SER A 43 -6.83 16.32 -3.78
N ILE A 44 -6.18 15.24 -4.17
CA ILE A 44 -5.22 15.27 -5.27
C ILE A 44 -5.96 14.93 -6.55
N ALA A 45 -5.83 15.77 -7.55
CA ALA A 45 -6.28 15.46 -8.90
C ALA A 45 -5.17 14.66 -9.62
N VAL A 46 -5.45 13.41 -9.90
CA VAL A 46 -4.57 12.56 -10.71
C VAL A 46 -5.12 12.54 -12.13
N PRO A 47 -4.37 13.01 -13.13
CA PRO A 47 -4.80 12.90 -14.52
C PRO A 47 -4.77 11.42 -14.93
N VAL A 48 -5.90 10.90 -15.37
CA VAL A 48 -6.01 9.56 -15.95
C VAL A 48 -6.33 9.74 -17.43
N TYR A 49 -5.47 9.21 -18.28
CA TYR A 49 -5.67 9.22 -19.72
C TYR A 49 -6.44 7.98 -20.11
N ASP A 50 -7.66 8.15 -20.57
CA ASP A 50 -8.50 7.11 -21.15
C ASP A 50 -8.55 7.35 -22.66
N LEU A 51 -7.51 6.86 -23.34
CA LEU A 51 -7.35 7.09 -24.78
C LEU A 51 -8.21 6.09 -25.54
N SER A 52 -9.04 6.59 -26.44
CA SER A 52 -9.74 5.77 -27.43
C SER A 52 -8.76 5.08 -28.37
N SER A 53 -9.25 4.12 -29.14
CA SER A 53 -8.41 3.43 -30.12
C SER A 53 -7.82 4.41 -31.13
N SER A 54 -6.52 4.23 -31.46
CA SER A 54 -5.86 5.02 -32.51
C SER A 54 -6.54 4.83 -33.87
N GLY A 55 -6.82 5.91 -34.55
CA GLY A 55 -7.27 5.89 -35.95
C GLY A 55 -6.12 5.83 -36.93
N GLU A 56 -6.37 5.32 -38.14
CA GLU A 56 -5.40 5.36 -39.22
C GLU A 56 -5.30 6.79 -39.77
N PHE A 57 -4.06 7.30 -39.95
CA PHE A 57 -3.82 8.61 -40.53
C PHE A 57 -4.20 8.62 -42.00
N SER A 58 -5.12 9.50 -42.38
CA SER A 58 -5.48 9.69 -43.78
C SER A 58 -4.67 10.84 -44.42
N ALA A 59 -3.75 10.48 -45.27
CA ALA A 59 -2.89 11.45 -46.01
C ALA A 59 -3.68 12.43 -46.90
N GLY A 60 -4.93 12.12 -47.23
CA GLY A 60 -5.80 12.97 -48.03
C GLY A 60 -6.41 14.16 -47.28
N THR A 61 -6.56 14.07 -45.97
CA THR A 61 -7.14 15.11 -45.14
C THR A 61 -6.11 15.87 -44.29
N ASN A 62 -4.88 15.36 -44.19
CA ASN A 62 -3.85 15.88 -43.27
C ASN A 62 -4.34 16.13 -41.86
N ASP A 63 -5.30 15.35 -41.39
CA ASP A 63 -5.94 15.51 -40.11
C ASP A 63 -5.37 14.50 -39.11
N TYR A 64 -4.73 15.00 -38.06
CA TYR A 64 -4.32 14.20 -36.92
C TYR A 64 -5.48 13.88 -35.94
N GLY A 65 -6.70 14.22 -36.36
CA GLY A 65 -7.88 14.12 -35.53
C GLY A 65 -7.97 15.26 -34.52
N THR A 66 -9.13 15.85 -34.41
CA THR A 66 -9.47 16.70 -33.27
C THR A 66 -9.76 15.78 -32.11
N GLY A 67 -8.74 15.44 -31.34
CA GLY A 67 -8.89 14.58 -30.17
C GLY A 67 -9.91 15.17 -29.22
N ALA A 68 -10.92 14.39 -28.87
CA ALA A 68 -11.74 14.68 -27.72
C ALA A 68 -10.81 14.78 -26.50
N ASN A 69 -11.17 15.62 -25.54
CA ASN A 69 -10.38 15.79 -24.33
C ASN A 69 -10.53 14.52 -23.47
N GLU A 70 -9.70 13.51 -23.74
CA GLU A 70 -9.72 12.19 -23.11
C GLU A 70 -8.94 12.18 -21.78
N VAL A 71 -8.65 13.36 -21.23
CA VAL A 71 -8.01 13.49 -19.92
C VAL A 71 -9.08 13.53 -18.86
N GLY A 72 -9.34 12.39 -18.23
CA GLY A 72 -10.15 12.29 -17.02
C GLY A 72 -9.34 12.69 -15.79
N GLY A 73 -9.92 13.46 -14.89
CA GLY A 73 -9.35 13.74 -13.57
C GLY A 73 -9.91 12.80 -12.52
N MET A 74 -9.08 11.94 -11.92
CA MET A 74 -9.46 11.24 -10.71
C MET A 74 -8.93 11.98 -9.49
N THR A 75 -9.78 12.19 -8.49
CA THR A 75 -9.36 12.81 -7.22
C THR A 75 -9.19 11.74 -6.15
N ILE A 76 -8.04 11.75 -5.48
CA ILE A 76 -7.78 10.96 -4.27
C ILE A 76 -7.99 11.91 -3.09
N GLN A 77 -8.92 11.59 -2.20
CA GLN A 77 -9.19 12.38 -1.01
C GLN A 77 -8.41 11.84 0.18
N LEU A 78 -7.81 12.74 0.96
CA LEU A 78 -7.17 12.44 2.25
C LEU A 78 -8.26 12.39 3.33
N ASP A 79 -9.03 11.31 3.35
CA ASP A 79 -10.20 11.16 4.22
C ASP A 79 -10.02 10.13 5.33
N LYS A 80 -8.93 9.37 5.32
CA LYS A 80 -8.65 8.33 6.31
C LYS A 80 -7.56 8.78 7.28
N HIS A 81 -7.92 8.85 8.54
CA HIS A 81 -6.98 9.14 9.63
C HIS A 81 -6.96 7.97 10.61
N TYR A 82 -5.90 7.18 10.57
CA TYR A 82 -5.70 6.07 11.49
C TYR A 82 -4.77 6.49 12.61
N VAL A 83 -5.17 6.19 13.83
CA VAL A 83 -4.43 6.52 15.05
C VAL A 83 -4.34 5.28 15.93
N LYS A 84 -3.17 5.05 16.47
CA LYS A 84 -2.94 4.04 17.50
C LYS A 84 -2.03 4.59 18.57
N SER A 85 -2.35 4.35 19.84
CA SER A 85 -1.56 4.81 20.98
C SER A 85 -1.28 3.69 21.97
N ILE A 86 -0.19 3.85 22.69
CA ILE A 86 0.20 3.04 23.85
C ILE A 86 0.35 4.00 25.03
N ALA A 87 -0.19 3.60 26.18
CA ALA A 87 -0.02 4.33 27.43
C ALA A 87 0.91 3.54 28.34
N ILE A 88 1.85 4.22 28.99
CA ILE A 88 2.76 3.65 29.97
C ILE A 88 2.70 4.50 31.24
N THR A 89 2.48 3.86 32.36
CA THR A 89 2.47 4.54 33.66
C THR A 89 3.89 4.73 34.19
N ASP A 90 4.09 5.76 35.03
CA ASP A 90 5.39 6.02 35.67
C ASP A 90 5.92 4.81 36.43
N LYS A 91 5.01 4.01 37.01
CA LYS A 91 5.38 2.79 37.71
C LYS A 91 5.95 1.71 36.76
N GLU A 92 5.33 1.52 35.61
CA GLU A 92 5.82 0.57 34.60
C GLU A 92 7.15 1.04 34.03
N LEU A 93 7.28 2.34 33.78
CA LEU A 93 8.52 2.94 33.30
C LEU A 93 9.69 2.75 34.28
N ALA A 94 9.44 2.88 35.58
CA ALA A 94 10.45 2.70 36.61
C ALA A 94 10.96 1.25 36.73
N PHE A 95 10.13 0.27 36.40
CA PHE A 95 10.47 -1.15 36.48
C PHE A 95 11.00 -1.73 35.16
N THR A 96 10.83 -1.02 34.05
CA THR A 96 11.19 -1.52 32.72
C THR A 96 12.51 -0.85 32.28
N GLY A 97 13.62 -1.55 32.40
CA GLY A 97 14.92 -1.07 31.89
C GLY A 97 15.05 -1.08 30.35
N ILE A 98 13.94 -1.14 29.61
CA ILE A 98 13.87 -1.26 28.16
C ILE A 98 13.68 0.13 27.55
N ASN A 99 14.26 0.35 26.37
CA ASN A 99 13.99 1.55 25.56
C ASN A 99 12.61 1.44 24.91
N TRP A 100 11.56 1.52 25.74
CA TRP A 100 10.17 1.33 25.35
C TRP A 100 9.72 2.23 24.22
N VAL A 101 10.33 3.40 24.06
CA VAL A 101 9.99 4.36 23.00
C VAL A 101 10.31 3.77 21.62
N LYS A 102 11.50 3.18 21.48
CA LYS A 102 11.91 2.57 20.23
C LYS A 102 11.02 1.37 19.88
N ASP A 103 10.77 0.50 20.84
CA ASP A 103 10.00 -0.72 20.63
C ASP A 103 8.52 -0.41 20.38
N SER A 104 7.96 0.58 21.11
CA SER A 104 6.60 1.03 20.86
C SER A 104 6.44 1.76 19.53
N ALA A 105 7.42 2.55 19.10
CA ALA A 105 7.39 3.20 17.78
C ALA A 105 7.33 2.16 16.65
N TYR A 106 8.15 1.10 16.76
CA TYR A 106 8.11 -0.01 15.80
C TYR A 106 6.74 -0.68 15.77
N ALA A 107 6.21 -1.07 16.93
CA ALA A 107 4.94 -1.77 17.03
C ALA A 107 3.74 -0.94 16.55
N LEU A 108 3.75 0.36 16.85
CA LEU A 108 2.71 1.29 16.40
C LEU A 108 2.76 1.50 14.89
N ALA A 109 3.95 1.71 14.33
CA ALA A 109 4.15 1.89 12.90
C ALA A 109 3.77 0.61 12.13
N ASP A 110 4.19 -0.57 12.59
CA ASP A 110 3.80 -1.86 11.99
C ASP A 110 2.28 -2.01 11.98
N ARG A 111 1.62 -1.70 13.09
CA ARG A 111 0.17 -1.83 13.18
C ARG A 111 -0.57 -0.91 12.23
N ILE A 112 -0.19 0.37 12.16
CA ILE A 112 -0.85 1.36 11.31
C ILE A 112 -0.63 1.02 9.84
N THR A 113 0.61 0.74 9.42
CA THR A 113 0.91 0.42 8.03
C THR A 113 0.23 -0.88 7.58
N ARG A 114 0.06 -1.82 8.48
CA ARG A 114 -0.71 -3.04 8.24
C ARG A 114 -2.21 -2.75 8.03
N ASP A 115 -2.79 -1.85 8.82
CA ASP A 115 -4.18 -1.44 8.65
C ASP A 115 -4.37 -0.60 7.37
N VAL A 116 -3.38 0.20 6.96
CA VAL A 116 -3.35 0.89 5.66
C VAL A 116 -3.33 -0.13 4.51
N ASN A 117 -2.48 -1.15 4.58
CA ASN A 117 -2.44 -2.22 3.58
C ASN A 117 -3.77 -2.97 3.49
N LYS A 118 -4.37 -3.27 4.64
CA LYS A 118 -5.69 -3.90 4.69
C LYS A 118 -6.75 -3.06 4.00
N TYR A 119 -6.75 -1.75 4.22
CA TYR A 119 -7.67 -0.83 3.56
C TYR A 119 -7.41 -0.78 2.05
N ALA A 120 -6.16 -0.62 1.64
CA ALA A 120 -5.76 -0.52 0.23
C ALA A 120 -6.14 -1.80 -0.56
N ILE A 121 -5.81 -2.97 -0.04
CA ILE A 121 -6.18 -4.26 -0.67
C ILE A 121 -7.69 -4.48 -0.64
N GLY A 122 -8.38 -4.02 0.39
CA GLY A 122 -9.84 -4.07 0.49
C GLY A 122 -10.59 -3.28 -0.59
N LEU A 123 -9.91 -2.34 -1.27
CA LEU A 123 -10.47 -1.64 -2.42
C LEU A 123 -10.65 -2.53 -3.65
N PHE A 124 -9.89 -3.62 -3.74
CA PHE A 124 -10.09 -4.65 -4.78
C PHE A 124 -11.28 -5.53 -4.41
N ASN A 125 -12.47 -5.04 -4.64
CA ASN A 125 -13.73 -5.72 -4.36
C ASN A 125 -14.68 -5.66 -5.54
N GLY A 126 -15.76 -6.47 -5.51
CA GLY A 126 -16.73 -6.54 -6.61
C GLY A 126 -17.54 -5.26 -6.85
N THR A 127 -17.45 -4.25 -5.98
CA THR A 127 -18.08 -2.94 -6.20
C THR A 127 -17.17 -2.03 -7.02
N ASN A 128 -15.87 -2.12 -6.81
CA ASN A 128 -14.87 -1.25 -7.43
C ASN A 128 -14.28 -1.84 -8.71
N VAL A 129 -14.20 -3.16 -8.81
CA VAL A 129 -13.64 -3.90 -9.94
C VAL A 129 -14.75 -4.68 -10.61
N THR A 130 -14.99 -4.40 -11.88
CA THR A 130 -16.06 -5.02 -12.68
C THR A 130 -15.66 -6.36 -13.29
N LEU A 131 -14.38 -6.50 -13.64
CA LEU A 131 -13.85 -7.71 -14.25
C LEU A 131 -13.65 -8.82 -13.21
N SER A 132 -14.12 -10.02 -13.52
CA SER A 132 -13.91 -11.19 -12.68
C SER A 132 -13.68 -12.45 -13.51
N ALA A 133 -12.77 -13.31 -13.04
CA ALA A 133 -12.46 -14.58 -13.64
C ALA A 133 -12.40 -15.69 -12.60
N THR A 134 -12.66 -16.92 -13.00
CA THR A 134 -12.54 -18.08 -12.11
C THR A 134 -11.10 -18.56 -12.12
N LEU A 135 -10.48 -18.63 -10.94
CA LEU A 135 -9.14 -19.18 -10.77
C LEU A 135 -9.24 -20.65 -10.35
N ASP A 136 -8.71 -21.53 -11.19
CA ASP A 136 -8.47 -22.93 -10.84
C ASP A 136 -6.99 -23.12 -10.51
N VAL A 137 -6.70 -23.36 -9.25
CA VAL A 137 -5.35 -23.65 -8.72
C VAL A 137 -5.16 -25.14 -8.39
N SER A 138 -6.04 -26.00 -8.86
CA SER A 138 -5.96 -27.45 -8.60
C SER A 138 -4.98 -28.17 -9.52
N SER A 139 -4.59 -27.57 -10.63
CA SER A 139 -3.74 -28.19 -11.65
C SER A 139 -2.41 -27.45 -11.85
N LYS A 140 -1.41 -28.15 -12.41
CA LYS A 140 -0.10 -27.56 -12.79
C LYS A 140 -0.22 -26.41 -13.81
N THR A 141 -1.41 -26.20 -14.38
CA THR A 141 -1.68 -25.11 -15.33
C THR A 141 -2.15 -23.83 -14.67
N ALA A 142 -2.18 -23.76 -13.32
CA ALA A 142 -2.70 -22.60 -12.60
C ALA A 142 -2.01 -21.28 -13.01
N VAL A 143 -0.69 -21.31 -13.17
CA VAL A 143 0.07 -20.13 -13.58
C VAL A 143 -0.20 -19.76 -15.04
N ALA A 144 -0.34 -20.76 -15.92
CA ALA A 144 -0.73 -20.55 -17.31
C ALA A 144 -2.17 -19.97 -17.39
N ASN A 145 -3.06 -20.38 -16.49
CA ASN A 145 -4.39 -19.80 -16.39
C ASN A 145 -4.37 -18.34 -15.93
N LEU A 146 -3.49 -17.98 -14.98
CA LEU A 146 -3.27 -16.57 -14.60
C LEU A 146 -2.80 -15.73 -15.79
N TYR A 147 -1.84 -16.26 -16.56
CA TYR A 147 -1.34 -15.60 -17.76
C TYR A 147 -2.46 -15.40 -18.79
N LYS A 148 -3.25 -16.46 -19.05
CA LYS A 148 -4.40 -16.39 -19.95
C LYS A 148 -5.40 -15.32 -19.49
N ILE A 149 -5.79 -15.31 -18.21
CA ILE A 149 -6.73 -14.33 -17.66
C ILE A 149 -6.21 -12.90 -17.85
N ALA A 150 -4.92 -12.66 -17.62
CA ALA A 150 -4.32 -11.34 -17.82
C ALA A 150 -4.40 -10.92 -19.30
N THR A 151 -4.03 -11.82 -20.21
CA THR A 151 -4.03 -11.56 -21.66
C THR A 151 -5.46 -11.38 -22.23
N ASP A 152 -6.41 -12.20 -21.79
CA ASP A 152 -7.82 -12.11 -22.22
C ASP A 152 -8.47 -10.77 -21.80
N ASN A 153 -7.92 -10.08 -20.82
CA ASN A 153 -8.39 -8.77 -20.33
C ASN A 153 -7.46 -7.61 -20.70
N ASP A 154 -6.59 -7.76 -21.69
CA ASP A 154 -5.64 -6.74 -22.17
C ASP A 154 -4.75 -6.14 -21.07
N ILE A 155 -4.42 -6.94 -20.05
CA ILE A 155 -3.47 -6.52 -19.00
C ILE A 155 -2.06 -6.92 -19.43
N PRO A 156 -1.13 -5.96 -19.61
CA PRO A 156 0.25 -6.25 -19.94
C PRO A 156 0.92 -7.03 -18.80
N VAL A 157 1.32 -8.26 -19.10
CA VAL A 157 1.78 -9.23 -18.09
C VAL A 157 3.07 -8.77 -17.41
N ASP A 158 3.96 -8.12 -18.15
CA ASP A 158 5.23 -7.56 -17.66
C ASP A 158 5.06 -6.48 -16.57
N ARG A 159 3.89 -5.86 -16.53
CA ARG A 159 3.51 -4.85 -15.53
C ARG A 159 2.44 -5.35 -14.56
N ALA A 160 1.92 -6.54 -14.79
CA ALA A 160 0.88 -7.12 -13.97
C ALA A 160 1.42 -7.70 -12.66
N ILE A 161 0.70 -7.47 -11.60
CA ILE A 161 0.95 -8.02 -10.27
C ILE A 161 -0.23 -8.87 -9.88
N VAL A 162 0.09 -10.05 -9.34
CA VAL A 162 -0.92 -10.99 -8.88
C VAL A 162 -0.90 -11.02 -7.36
N ILE A 163 -2.01 -10.70 -6.73
CA ILE A 163 -2.20 -10.79 -5.27
C ILE A 163 -3.02 -12.05 -5.01
N LEU A 164 -2.49 -13.00 -4.28
CA LEU A 164 -3.17 -14.26 -3.96
C LEU A 164 -3.39 -14.42 -2.45
N GLY A 165 -4.48 -15.11 -2.11
CA GLY A 165 -4.69 -15.56 -0.74
C GLY A 165 -3.66 -16.62 -0.33
N PRO A 166 -3.38 -16.80 0.97
CA PRO A 166 -2.31 -17.69 1.45
C PRO A 166 -2.46 -19.13 0.96
N THR A 167 -3.69 -19.63 0.91
CA THR A 167 -3.97 -20.99 0.47
C THR A 167 -3.62 -21.21 -1.00
N ASP A 168 -4.00 -20.27 -1.85
CA ASP A 168 -3.80 -20.39 -3.29
C ASP A 168 -2.37 -20.01 -3.67
N PHE A 169 -1.76 -19.07 -2.96
CA PHE A 169 -0.33 -18.77 -3.07
C PHE A 169 0.53 -20.00 -2.75
N ALA A 170 0.22 -20.74 -1.66
CA ALA A 170 0.94 -21.96 -1.32
C ALA A 170 0.82 -23.05 -2.40
N LYS A 171 -0.34 -23.17 -3.04
CA LYS A 171 -0.53 -24.10 -4.16
C LYS A 171 0.32 -23.69 -5.38
N VAL A 172 0.32 -22.39 -5.71
CA VAL A 172 1.16 -21.88 -6.81
C VAL A 172 2.64 -22.13 -6.51
N LEU A 173 3.06 -21.85 -5.28
CA LEU A 173 4.44 -22.08 -4.84
C LEU A 173 4.84 -23.56 -4.94
N ALA A 174 3.95 -24.49 -4.60
CA ALA A 174 4.20 -25.92 -4.70
C ALA A 174 4.28 -26.44 -6.14
N MET A 175 3.74 -25.71 -7.11
CA MET A 175 3.77 -26.08 -8.54
C MET A 175 5.03 -25.57 -9.25
N VAL A 176 5.70 -24.58 -8.67
CA VAL A 176 6.91 -23.99 -9.25
C VAL A 176 8.13 -24.77 -8.79
N ASP A 177 8.84 -25.38 -9.71
CA ASP A 177 10.08 -26.07 -9.40
C ASP A 177 11.11 -25.09 -8.83
N TYR A 178 11.81 -25.51 -7.77
CA TYR A 178 12.82 -24.71 -7.08
C TYR A 178 13.90 -24.15 -8.03
N ASN A 179 14.18 -24.87 -9.11
CA ASN A 179 15.16 -24.44 -10.13
C ASN A 179 14.65 -23.32 -11.06
N MET A 180 13.36 -23.05 -11.08
CA MET A 180 12.77 -21.95 -11.87
C MET A 180 12.81 -20.62 -11.15
N ILE A 181 13.00 -20.63 -9.84
CA ILE A 181 13.01 -19.44 -9.00
C ILE A 181 14.47 -19.13 -8.68
N GLY A 182 15.05 -18.20 -9.40
CA GLY A 182 16.49 -17.93 -9.44
C GLY A 182 17.15 -17.43 -8.15
N SER A 183 16.42 -17.17 -7.07
CA SER A 183 17.01 -16.78 -5.78
C SER A 183 16.14 -17.18 -4.59
N GLY A 184 16.77 -17.59 -3.50
CA GLY A 184 16.07 -17.99 -2.27
C GLY A 184 15.37 -16.87 -1.48
N ASP A 185 15.34 -15.64 -1.98
CA ASP A 185 14.80 -14.49 -1.25
C ASP A 185 13.26 -14.44 -1.23
N TYR A 186 12.58 -15.04 -2.20
CA TYR A 186 11.11 -15.12 -2.21
C TYR A 186 10.53 -15.82 -0.99
N ILE A 187 11.25 -16.76 -0.40
CA ILE A 187 10.81 -17.47 0.82
C ILE A 187 10.75 -16.52 2.01
N LYS A 188 11.62 -15.51 2.04
CA LYS A 188 11.71 -14.53 3.13
C LYS A 188 10.69 -13.43 3.01
N THR A 189 10.42 -12.96 1.79
CA THR A 189 9.59 -11.77 1.54
C THR A 189 8.13 -12.10 1.26
N GLY A 190 7.81 -13.34 0.84
CA GLY A 190 6.49 -13.73 0.39
C GLY A 190 6.08 -13.06 -0.93
N VAL A 191 7.07 -12.62 -1.70
CA VAL A 191 6.93 -12.03 -3.04
C VAL A 191 7.74 -12.86 -4.01
N ILE A 192 7.14 -13.26 -5.13
CA ILE A 192 7.83 -13.95 -6.22
C ILE A 192 7.90 -12.97 -7.38
N GLU A 193 9.10 -12.54 -7.73
CA GLU A 193 9.33 -11.61 -8.83
C GLU A 193 9.63 -12.37 -10.13
N ASN A 194 9.22 -11.76 -11.25
CA ASN A 194 9.53 -12.24 -12.59
C ASN A 194 9.14 -13.70 -12.89
N LEU A 195 8.08 -14.19 -12.26
CA LEU A 195 7.59 -15.52 -12.56
C LEU A 195 6.63 -15.51 -13.75
N PHE A 196 6.96 -16.24 -14.82
CA PHE A 196 6.15 -16.36 -16.05
C PHE A 196 5.78 -15.00 -16.68
N GLY A 197 6.67 -14.02 -16.58
CA GLY A 197 6.46 -12.68 -17.13
C GLY A 197 5.67 -11.73 -16.24
N PHE A 198 5.08 -12.19 -15.15
CA PHE A 198 4.48 -11.28 -14.16
C PHE A 198 5.56 -10.52 -13.38
N LYS A 199 5.33 -9.22 -13.15
CA LYS A 199 6.23 -8.39 -12.36
C LYS A 199 6.42 -8.94 -10.96
N ALA A 200 5.34 -9.33 -10.29
CA ALA A 200 5.38 -9.95 -8.96
C ALA A 200 4.11 -10.75 -8.67
N ILE A 201 4.26 -11.80 -7.87
CA ILE A 201 3.15 -12.52 -7.22
C ILE A 201 3.29 -12.35 -5.72
N VAL A 202 2.27 -11.75 -5.09
CA VAL A 202 2.29 -11.35 -3.68
C VAL A 202 1.27 -12.15 -2.89
N CYS A 203 1.66 -12.64 -1.72
CA CYS A 203 0.73 -13.24 -0.76
C CYS A 203 0.08 -12.19 0.13
N SER A 204 -1.25 -12.19 0.22
CA SER A 204 -1.98 -11.30 1.13
C SER A 204 -3.13 -12.00 1.83
N THR A 205 -3.26 -11.72 3.13
CA THR A 205 -4.39 -12.18 3.98
C THR A 205 -5.56 -11.18 3.99
N PHE A 206 -5.43 -10.05 3.31
CA PHE A 206 -6.39 -8.94 3.39
C PHE A 206 -7.42 -8.94 2.25
N LEU A 207 -7.43 -9.96 1.43
CA LEU A 207 -8.42 -10.12 0.38
C LEU A 207 -9.83 -10.26 0.96
N GLN A 208 -10.82 -9.76 0.23
CA GLN A 208 -12.22 -9.88 0.62
C GLN A 208 -12.67 -11.35 0.61
N SER A 209 -13.64 -11.68 1.46
CA SER A 209 -14.24 -13.01 1.47
C SER A 209 -14.83 -13.37 0.11
N GLY A 210 -14.53 -14.57 -0.40
CA GLY A 210 -14.94 -15.05 -1.72
C GLY A 210 -14.03 -14.63 -2.89
N VAL A 211 -12.97 -13.85 -2.63
CA VAL A 211 -11.94 -13.51 -3.60
C VAL A 211 -10.68 -14.32 -3.30
N LYS A 212 -10.25 -15.17 -4.24
CA LYS A 212 -9.01 -15.96 -4.14
C LYS A 212 -7.76 -15.11 -4.42
N GLY A 213 -7.91 -14.12 -5.30
CA GLY A 213 -6.83 -13.24 -5.68
C GLY A 213 -7.28 -12.09 -6.56
N VAL A 214 -6.32 -11.27 -6.94
CA VAL A 214 -6.51 -10.12 -7.83
C VAL A 214 -5.33 -10.06 -8.80
N ILE A 215 -5.60 -9.83 -10.08
CA ILE A 215 -4.59 -9.40 -11.04
C ILE A 215 -4.78 -7.89 -11.23
N ALA A 216 -3.75 -7.11 -11.03
CA ALA A 216 -3.80 -5.66 -11.16
C ALA A 216 -2.52 -5.13 -11.81
N LEU A 217 -2.60 -3.99 -12.47
CA LEU A 217 -1.42 -3.28 -12.93
C LEU A 217 -0.63 -2.70 -11.75
N ASP A 218 0.67 -2.48 -11.96
CA ASP A 218 1.57 -1.87 -10.97
C ASP A 218 1.19 -0.43 -10.57
N SER A 219 0.35 0.23 -11.35
CA SER A 219 -0.18 1.58 -11.10
C SER A 219 -1.71 1.62 -10.93
N ALA A 220 -2.31 0.46 -10.63
CA ALA A 220 -3.77 0.36 -10.51
C ALA A 220 -4.33 1.12 -9.31
N LEU A 221 -3.56 1.24 -8.24
CA LEU A 221 -3.93 1.90 -7.00
C LEU A 221 -3.11 3.19 -6.83
N GLY A 222 -3.77 4.29 -6.49
CA GLY A 222 -3.12 5.51 -6.02
C GLY A 222 -3.20 5.59 -4.50
N VAL A 223 -2.07 5.88 -3.88
CA VAL A 223 -1.96 6.11 -2.44
C VAL A 223 -1.32 7.46 -2.20
N CYS A 224 -1.88 8.21 -1.29
CA CYS A 224 -1.31 9.46 -0.83
C CYS A 224 -1.30 9.50 0.69
N SER A 225 -0.28 10.10 1.28
CA SER A 225 -0.18 10.30 2.71
C SER A 225 0.37 11.68 3.04
N LYS A 226 0.00 12.19 4.21
CA LYS A 226 0.47 13.49 4.68
C LYS A 226 0.64 13.48 6.20
N TYR A 227 1.67 14.18 6.65
CA TYR A 227 1.81 14.48 8.08
C TYR A 227 0.82 15.55 8.51
N LEU A 228 0.08 15.25 9.56
CA LEU A 228 -0.81 16.21 10.20
C LEU A 228 -0.07 16.90 11.35
N ALA A 229 0.48 18.07 11.08
CA ALA A 229 1.14 18.87 12.12
C ALA A 229 0.13 19.25 13.22
N PRO A 230 0.51 19.22 14.50
CA PRO A 230 -0.37 19.64 15.59
C PRO A 230 -0.71 21.13 15.47
N MET A 231 -1.99 21.47 15.63
CA MET A 231 -2.45 22.87 15.57
C MET A 231 -1.95 23.72 16.74
N THR A 232 -1.70 23.08 17.88
CA THR A 232 -1.17 23.71 19.10
C THR A 232 0.13 22.98 19.47
N PRO A 233 1.32 23.51 19.07
CA PRO A 233 2.60 22.87 19.38
C PRO A 233 2.82 22.66 20.88
N ASP A 234 2.33 23.58 21.71
CA ASP A 234 2.48 23.51 23.16
C ASP A 234 1.71 22.34 23.81
N ALA A 235 0.62 21.86 23.16
CA ALA A 235 -0.15 20.71 23.64
C ALA A 235 0.56 19.37 23.35
N TYR A 236 1.46 19.36 22.38
CA TYR A 236 2.23 18.19 21.96
C TYR A 236 3.71 18.59 21.84
N PRO A 237 4.42 18.70 22.97
CA PRO A 237 5.80 19.17 22.97
C PRO A 237 6.75 18.26 22.19
N GLU A 238 6.36 17.01 21.96
CA GLU A 238 7.13 16.06 21.18
C GLU A 238 6.25 15.47 20.07
N ALA A 239 6.27 16.11 18.90
CA ALA A 239 5.61 15.64 17.70
C ALA A 239 6.61 15.64 16.53
N TRP A 240 6.68 14.53 15.79
CA TRP A 240 7.56 14.40 14.63
C TRP A 240 6.94 13.47 13.57
N SER A 241 7.52 13.46 12.40
CA SER A 241 7.12 12.57 11.32
C SER A 241 8.28 11.72 10.84
N ALA A 242 7.95 10.57 10.30
CA ALA A 242 8.88 9.70 9.61
C ALA A 242 8.28 9.36 8.24
N THR A 243 9.08 9.49 7.18
CA THR A 243 8.66 9.18 5.82
C THR A 243 9.48 8.00 5.30
N ASP A 244 8.79 7.00 4.76
CA ASP A 244 9.41 5.84 4.13
C ASP A 244 10.01 6.21 2.76
N GLU A 245 10.92 5.39 2.24
CA GLU A 245 11.53 5.56 0.91
C GLU A 245 10.50 5.62 -0.22
N ASN A 246 9.35 4.98 -0.02
CA ASN A 246 8.22 5.02 -0.96
C ASN A 246 7.34 6.28 -0.80
N GLY A 247 7.73 7.23 0.05
CA GLY A 247 7.03 8.48 0.27
C GLY A 247 5.82 8.40 1.19
N PHE A 248 5.59 7.28 1.88
CA PHE A 248 4.52 7.18 2.87
C PHE A 248 4.94 7.78 4.20
N THR A 249 4.14 8.74 4.70
CA THR A 249 4.45 9.51 5.90
C THR A 249 3.60 9.08 7.09
N ILE A 250 4.25 8.90 8.24
CA ILE A 250 3.65 8.55 9.52
C ILE A 250 3.99 9.63 10.53
N GLY A 251 3.01 10.05 11.32
CA GLY A 251 3.17 11.00 12.42
C GLY A 251 3.33 10.30 13.77
N PHE A 252 4.11 10.90 14.65
CA PHE A 252 4.25 10.45 16.03
C PHE A 252 4.01 11.63 16.97
N ARG A 253 3.36 11.34 18.09
CA ARG A 253 3.04 12.32 19.14
C ARG A 253 3.21 11.68 20.49
N ARG A 254 3.85 12.42 21.38
CA ARG A 254 3.92 12.07 22.80
C ARG A 254 3.26 13.15 23.64
N PHE A 255 2.45 12.75 24.56
CA PHE A 255 1.84 13.66 25.53
C PHE A 255 1.55 12.95 26.84
N MET A 256 1.65 13.67 27.93
CA MET A 256 1.32 13.16 29.27
C MET A 256 -0.18 13.35 29.54
N ASN A 257 -0.85 12.27 29.91
CA ASN A 257 -2.22 12.33 30.40
C ASN A 257 -2.24 12.56 31.91
N LEU A 258 -2.49 13.79 32.33
CA LEU A 258 -2.49 14.21 33.72
C LEU A 258 -3.56 13.48 34.56
N ASN A 259 -4.66 13.03 33.96
CA ASN A 259 -5.72 12.34 34.69
C ASN A 259 -5.35 10.92 35.09
N THR A 260 -4.49 10.27 34.32
CA THR A 260 -4.08 8.87 34.54
C THR A 260 -2.66 8.73 35.03
N GLY A 261 -1.88 9.82 35.03
CA GLY A 261 -0.43 9.79 35.31
C GLY A 261 0.33 8.89 34.34
N ALA A 262 -0.18 8.73 33.13
CA ALA A 262 0.41 7.91 32.09
C ALA A 262 0.99 8.76 30.97
N ASP A 263 2.14 8.35 30.47
CA ASP A 263 2.75 8.88 29.27
C ASP A 263 2.15 8.16 28.06
N LEU A 264 1.52 8.92 27.16
CA LEU A 264 0.90 8.41 25.95
C LEU A 264 1.83 8.65 24.75
N PHE A 265 2.12 7.59 24.06
CA PHE A 265 2.82 7.61 22.79
C PHE A 265 1.89 7.16 21.68
N ALA A 266 1.60 8.04 20.75
CA ALA A 266 0.66 7.81 19.66
C ALA A 266 1.37 7.89 18.31
N CYS A 267 0.97 7.01 17.41
CA CYS A 267 1.32 7.04 16.00
C CYS A 267 0.04 7.30 15.21
N ASP A 268 0.14 8.11 14.17
CA ASP A 268 -0.97 8.42 13.29
C ASP A 268 -0.54 8.47 11.82
N ALA A 269 -1.48 8.16 10.92
CA ALA A 269 -1.31 8.29 9.50
C ALA A 269 -2.59 8.88 8.88
N LEU A 270 -2.44 10.04 8.24
CA LEU A 270 -3.48 10.61 7.38
C LEU A 270 -3.19 10.19 5.95
N PHE A 271 -4.12 9.48 5.32
CA PHE A 271 -3.92 8.95 3.99
C PHE A 271 -5.20 8.89 3.17
N GLY A 272 -5.04 8.71 1.88
CA GLY A 272 -6.10 8.42 0.94
C GLY A 272 -5.67 7.33 -0.03
N CYS A 273 -6.59 6.46 -0.41
CA CYS A 273 -6.36 5.43 -1.40
C CYS A 273 -7.51 5.37 -2.40
N LYS A 274 -7.19 5.22 -3.68
CA LYS A 274 -8.20 5.06 -4.73
C LYS A 274 -7.70 4.16 -5.86
N LEU A 275 -8.60 3.34 -6.41
CA LEU A 275 -8.33 2.62 -7.64
C LEU A 275 -8.35 3.60 -8.82
N LEU A 276 -7.21 3.71 -9.52
CA LEU A 276 -7.03 4.61 -10.66
C LEU A 276 -7.43 3.93 -11.97
N GLN A 277 -7.12 2.64 -12.13
CA GLN A 277 -7.36 1.87 -13.35
C GLN A 277 -8.24 0.66 -13.05
N LYS A 278 -9.54 0.88 -12.93
CA LYS A 278 -10.52 -0.17 -12.58
C LYS A 278 -10.63 -1.24 -13.65
N ASP A 279 -10.53 -0.84 -14.92
CA ASP A 279 -10.72 -1.71 -16.09
C ASP A 279 -9.49 -2.59 -16.37
N ARG A 280 -8.39 -2.34 -15.65
CA ARG A 280 -7.16 -3.15 -15.71
C ARG A 280 -6.90 -3.93 -14.43
N CYS A 281 -7.98 -4.25 -13.73
CA CYS A 281 -7.97 -5.10 -12.55
C CYS A 281 -8.98 -6.24 -12.74
N VAL A 282 -8.58 -7.47 -12.42
CA VAL A 282 -9.44 -8.65 -12.51
C VAL A 282 -9.50 -9.34 -11.15
N LEU A 283 -10.71 -9.56 -10.64
CA LEU A 283 -10.93 -10.35 -9.43
C LEU A 283 -10.92 -11.84 -9.76
N LEU A 284 -10.15 -12.61 -9.02
CA LEU A 284 -10.07 -14.06 -9.12
C LEU A 284 -10.99 -14.67 -8.06
N LYS A 285 -11.95 -15.47 -8.52
CA LYS A 285 -12.96 -16.13 -7.68
C LYS A 285 -12.80 -17.63 -7.68
#